data_8d7c5c952892287e0bc60fab70e45a56
#
_entry.id   8d7c5c952892287e0bc60fab70e45a56
#
_cell.length_a   1.000
_cell.length_b   1.000
_cell.length_c   1.000
_cell.angle_alpha   90.00
_cell.angle_beta   90.00
_cell.angle_gamma   90.00
#
_symmetry.space_group_name_H-M   'P 1'
#
loop_
_entity.id
_entity.type
_entity.pdbx_description
1 polymer ?
#
loop_
_entity_poly.entity_id
_entity_poly.type
_entity_poly.pdbx_seq_one_letter_code
_entity_poly.pdbx_strand_id
1 'polypeptide(L)'
;EKPLYGVLRTPQANNIEIDSPLSVPIFADALEELKDLDIAYSRNCTEINDSKRTVLMDSDKLFPFGSSGMSEVSRLDRGVASGLMKDKMGLPKYVRMVEGSGDKDFYQEINPTLNTQTRLDGINALLSQIAYKVGFSNGYFVFNESTGIQTATGVEAEQQRTIQFIKDVRDKLEDCMDNLIYAMDVFATLYGLA
;
A
#
# COMPACT_ATOMS: atom_id res chain seq x y z
N GLU A 1 3.39 8.53 -45.44
CA GLU A 1 1.94 8.73 -45.26
C GLU A 1 1.64 8.84 -43.78
N LYS A 2 0.95 9.90 -43.39
CA LYS A 2 0.52 10.05 -41.99
C LYS A 2 -0.74 9.23 -41.73
N PRO A 3 -0.85 8.56 -40.58
CA PRO A 3 -2.05 7.78 -40.25
C PRO A 3 -3.26 8.72 -40.04
N LEU A 4 -4.46 8.27 -40.40
CA LEU A 4 -5.71 8.98 -40.16
C LEU A 4 -6.32 8.68 -38.78
N TYR A 5 -5.44 8.37 -37.81
CA TYR A 5 -5.80 8.12 -36.41
C TYR A 5 -4.67 8.53 -35.49
N GLY A 6 -4.99 8.92 -34.28
CA GLY A 6 -4.02 9.21 -33.23
C GLY A 6 -3.89 8.02 -32.28
N VAL A 7 -2.66 7.64 -31.97
CA VAL A 7 -2.36 6.63 -30.95
C VAL A 7 -1.45 7.25 -29.91
N LEU A 8 -1.94 7.32 -28.67
CA LEU A 8 -1.11 7.70 -27.55
C LEU A 8 -0.26 6.51 -27.12
N ARG A 9 1.06 6.68 -27.15
CA ARG A 9 2.03 5.69 -26.70
C ARG A 9 2.79 6.20 -25.50
N THR A 10 3.12 5.32 -24.58
CA THR A 10 4.05 5.64 -23.48
C THR A 10 5.46 5.82 -24.04
N PRO A 11 6.31 6.67 -23.42
CA PRO A 11 7.66 6.92 -23.90
C PRO A 11 8.60 5.73 -23.74
N GLN A 12 8.22 4.73 -22.94
CA GLN A 12 9.06 3.56 -22.67
C GLN A 12 9.08 2.59 -23.85
N ALA A 13 10.25 2.01 -24.11
CA ALA A 13 10.41 0.95 -25.09
C ALA A 13 9.76 -0.36 -24.61
N ASN A 14 9.20 -1.13 -25.56
CA ASN A 14 8.69 -2.45 -25.24
C ASN A 14 9.84 -3.45 -25.11
N ASN A 15 10.20 -3.78 -23.84
CA ASN A 15 11.23 -4.76 -23.53
C ASN A 15 10.69 -6.19 -23.46
N ILE A 16 9.36 -6.37 -23.52
CA ILE A 16 8.69 -7.69 -23.45
C ILE A 16 8.61 -8.31 -24.84
N GLU A 17 8.19 -7.53 -25.81
CA GLU A 17 8.10 -7.92 -27.23
C GLU A 17 8.76 -6.84 -28.08
N ILE A 18 10.00 -7.08 -28.52
CA ILE A 18 10.81 -6.09 -29.24
C ILE A 18 10.20 -5.74 -30.61
N ASP A 19 9.53 -6.69 -31.25
CA ASP A 19 8.88 -6.51 -32.55
C ASP A 19 7.46 -5.96 -32.49
N SER A 20 6.92 -5.79 -31.29
CA SER A 20 5.55 -5.29 -31.10
C SER A 20 5.50 -3.75 -31.21
N PRO A 21 4.59 -3.18 -32.01
CA PRO A 21 4.38 -1.75 -32.07
C PRO A 21 3.65 -1.19 -30.84
N LEU A 22 3.24 -2.05 -29.92
CA LEU A 22 2.51 -1.67 -28.71
C LEU A 22 3.48 -1.16 -27.65
N SER A 23 3.12 -0.08 -27.00
CA SER A 23 3.86 0.43 -25.86
C SER A 23 3.50 -0.34 -24.57
N VAL A 24 4.45 -0.42 -23.66
CA VAL A 24 4.24 -1.02 -22.33
C VAL A 24 3.71 0.00 -21.33
N PRO A 25 2.98 -0.43 -20.30
CA PRO A 25 2.56 0.47 -19.22
C PRO A 25 3.77 1.12 -18.53
N ILE A 26 3.63 2.35 -18.06
CA ILE A 26 4.69 3.12 -17.39
C ILE A 26 5.27 2.37 -16.18
N PHE A 27 4.46 1.56 -15.52
CA PHE A 27 4.84 0.78 -14.33
C PHE A 27 5.32 -0.65 -14.63
N ALA A 28 5.50 -1.01 -15.92
CA ALA A 28 5.83 -2.39 -16.29
C ALA A 28 7.13 -2.88 -15.63
N ASP A 29 8.15 -2.04 -15.59
CA ASP A 29 9.45 -2.38 -14.99
C ASP A 29 9.43 -2.44 -13.46
N ALA A 30 8.37 -1.92 -12.82
CA ALA A 30 8.21 -1.87 -11.37
C ALA A 30 7.17 -2.87 -10.83
N LEU A 31 6.71 -3.83 -11.62
CA LEU A 31 5.65 -4.76 -11.23
C LEU A 31 6.01 -5.63 -10.02
N GLU A 32 7.27 -6.05 -9.90
CA GLU A 32 7.73 -6.87 -8.77
C GLU A 32 7.75 -6.05 -7.49
N GLU A 33 8.28 -4.83 -7.53
CA GLU A 33 8.30 -3.92 -6.39
C GLU A 33 6.90 -3.48 -5.97
N LEU A 34 5.96 -3.36 -6.91
CA LEU A 34 4.55 -3.09 -6.58
C LEU A 34 3.90 -4.25 -5.83
N LYS A 35 4.22 -5.51 -6.18
CA LYS A 35 3.77 -6.68 -5.42
C LYS A 35 4.38 -6.72 -4.02
N ASP A 36 5.68 -6.42 -3.92
CA ASP A 36 6.37 -6.37 -2.63
C ASP A 36 5.81 -5.26 -1.74
N LEU A 37 5.47 -4.12 -2.32
CA LEU A 37 4.80 -3.02 -1.63
C LEU A 37 3.42 -3.42 -1.09
N ASP A 38 2.62 -4.13 -1.89
CA ASP A 38 1.31 -4.63 -1.47
C ASP A 38 1.44 -5.61 -0.29
N ILE A 39 2.40 -6.52 -0.36
CA ILE A 39 2.72 -7.45 0.73
C ILE A 39 3.19 -6.70 1.98
N ALA A 40 4.09 -5.72 1.83
CA ALA A 40 4.61 -4.92 2.95
C ALA A 40 3.50 -4.13 3.62
N TYR A 41 2.60 -3.52 2.84
CA TYR A 41 1.44 -2.79 3.33
C TYR A 41 0.46 -3.71 4.07
N SER A 42 0.14 -4.86 3.50
CA SER A 42 -0.73 -5.86 4.12
C SER A 42 -0.17 -6.37 5.45
N ARG A 43 1.14 -6.64 5.51
CA ARG A 43 1.84 -7.02 6.75
C ARG A 43 1.78 -5.92 7.80
N ASN A 44 1.97 -4.66 7.41
CA ASN A 44 1.85 -3.53 8.32
C ASN A 44 0.45 -3.43 8.92
N CYS A 45 -0.59 -3.56 8.11
CA CYS A 45 -1.98 -3.58 8.58
C CYS A 45 -2.26 -4.77 9.54
N THR A 46 -1.73 -5.95 9.23
CA THR A 46 -1.88 -7.14 10.08
C THR A 46 -1.21 -6.94 11.44
N GLU A 47 0.01 -6.41 11.47
CA GLU A 47 0.71 -6.17 12.73
C GLU A 47 0.03 -5.10 13.59
N ILE A 48 -0.49 -4.03 13.00
CA ILE A 48 -1.29 -3.05 13.73
C ILE A 48 -2.51 -3.72 14.38
N ASN A 49 -3.10 -4.70 13.70
CA ASN A 49 -4.21 -5.46 14.24
C ASN A 49 -3.78 -6.44 15.33
N ASP A 50 -2.63 -7.10 15.16
CA ASP A 50 -2.11 -8.11 16.08
C ASP A 50 -1.41 -7.50 17.31
N SER A 51 -0.93 -6.26 17.21
CA SER A 51 -0.27 -5.53 18.30
C SER A 51 -1.21 -5.04 19.39
N LYS A 52 -2.46 -5.46 19.35
CA LYS A 52 -3.43 -5.10 20.39
C LYS A 52 -3.03 -5.72 21.73
N ARG A 53 -3.12 -4.89 22.77
CA ARG A 53 -2.90 -5.33 24.15
C ARG A 53 -3.70 -6.58 24.45
N THR A 54 -3.02 -7.66 24.82
CA THR A 54 -3.63 -8.92 25.22
C THR A 54 -3.35 -9.17 26.70
N VAL A 55 -4.38 -9.51 27.46
CA VAL A 55 -4.27 -9.87 28.87
C VAL A 55 -4.52 -11.37 28.98
N LEU A 56 -3.56 -12.09 29.53
CA LEU A 56 -3.71 -13.50 29.90
C LEU A 56 -4.05 -13.56 31.39
N MET A 57 -5.15 -14.20 31.72
CA MET A 57 -5.59 -14.37 33.09
C MET A 57 -5.99 -15.83 33.35
N ASP A 58 -5.81 -16.28 34.59
CA ASP A 58 -6.35 -17.58 34.99
C ASP A 58 -7.89 -17.55 35.00
N SER A 59 -8.49 -18.70 34.69
CA SER A 59 -9.93 -18.91 34.72
C SER A 59 -10.56 -18.57 36.06
N ASP A 60 -9.86 -18.90 37.15
CA ASP A 60 -10.35 -18.68 38.52
C ASP A 60 -10.47 -17.18 38.89
N LYS A 61 -9.66 -16.33 38.24
CA LYS A 61 -9.78 -14.86 38.42
C LYS A 61 -10.92 -14.24 37.63
N LEU A 62 -11.22 -14.80 36.46
CA LEU A 62 -12.35 -14.36 35.63
C LEU A 62 -13.69 -14.75 36.26
N PHE A 63 -13.71 -15.87 37.00
CA PHE A 63 -14.92 -16.42 37.61
C PHE A 63 -14.70 -16.79 39.10
N PRO A 64 -14.66 -15.79 39.99
CA PRO A 64 -14.28 -16.00 41.38
C PRO A 64 -15.32 -16.82 42.21
N PHE A 65 -16.38 -17.33 41.63
CA PHE A 65 -17.42 -18.05 42.33
C PHE A 65 -17.65 -19.46 41.80
N GLY A 66 -17.11 -20.45 42.54
CA GLY A 66 -17.70 -21.75 42.80
C GLY A 66 -17.93 -22.68 41.62
N SER A 67 -17.65 -23.93 41.86
CA SER A 67 -17.73 -25.14 41.01
C SER A 67 -19.02 -25.37 40.19
N SER A 68 -19.97 -24.47 40.19
CA SER A 68 -21.12 -24.47 39.28
C SER A 68 -20.78 -23.86 37.89
N GLY A 69 -19.60 -23.27 37.79
CA GLY A 69 -19.22 -22.49 36.63
C GLY A 69 -18.76 -23.27 35.39
N MET A 70 -18.48 -24.56 35.52
CA MET A 70 -17.90 -25.31 34.35
C MET A 70 -18.91 -25.47 33.21
N SER A 71 -20.22 -25.57 33.49
CA SER A 71 -21.23 -25.55 32.43
C SER A 71 -21.50 -24.16 31.84
N GLU A 72 -21.28 -23.12 32.66
CA GLU A 72 -21.37 -21.72 32.21
C GLU A 72 -20.10 -21.29 31.48
N VAL A 73 -18.91 -21.73 31.91
CA VAL A 73 -17.64 -21.48 31.20
C VAL A 73 -17.72 -21.98 29.77
N SER A 74 -18.28 -23.16 29.53
CA SER A 74 -18.49 -23.66 28.16
C SER A 74 -19.47 -22.84 27.32
N ARG A 75 -20.43 -22.16 27.98
CA ARG A 75 -21.33 -21.22 27.30
C ARG A 75 -20.66 -19.87 27.10
N LEU A 76 -19.83 -19.47 28.04
CA LEU A 76 -19.07 -18.23 28.04
C LEU A 76 -17.97 -18.27 26.96
N ASP A 77 -17.27 -19.39 26.80
CA ASP A 77 -16.27 -19.57 25.74
C ASP A 77 -16.88 -19.42 24.33
N ARG A 78 -18.09 -19.96 24.14
CA ARG A 78 -18.88 -19.71 22.91
C ARG A 78 -19.34 -18.26 22.79
N GLY A 79 -19.63 -17.59 23.89
CA GLY A 79 -20.01 -16.16 23.94
C GLY A 79 -18.84 -15.22 23.70
N VAL A 80 -17.64 -15.57 24.19
CA VAL A 80 -16.38 -14.84 23.93
C VAL A 80 -16.01 -14.94 22.45
N ALA A 81 -16.12 -16.11 21.85
CA ALA A 81 -15.93 -16.31 20.43
C ALA A 81 -16.92 -15.48 19.57
N SER A 82 -18.14 -15.28 20.07
CA SER A 82 -19.18 -14.47 19.40
C SER A 82 -19.14 -12.97 19.68
N GLY A 83 -18.21 -12.52 20.53
CA GLY A 83 -18.09 -11.09 20.88
C GLY A 83 -19.15 -10.54 21.83
N LEU A 84 -20.12 -11.38 22.26
CA LEU A 84 -21.24 -10.97 23.11
C LEU A 84 -20.85 -10.66 24.57
N MET A 85 -19.72 -11.19 25.04
CA MET A 85 -19.26 -10.98 26.43
C MET A 85 -18.53 -9.67 26.68
N LYS A 86 -18.09 -9.01 25.64
CA LYS A 86 -17.35 -7.75 25.74
C LYS A 86 -18.10 -6.67 26.52
N ASP A 87 -19.39 -6.58 26.33
CA ASP A 87 -20.19 -5.45 26.81
C ASP A 87 -20.74 -5.66 28.24
N LYS A 88 -20.80 -6.92 28.70
CA LYS A 88 -21.43 -7.24 30.01
C LYS A 88 -20.49 -7.23 31.21
N MET A 89 -19.16 -7.46 30.99
CA MET A 89 -18.21 -7.58 32.10
C MET A 89 -17.15 -6.46 32.15
N GLY A 90 -17.15 -5.51 31.23
CA GLY A 90 -16.15 -4.43 31.20
C GLY A 90 -14.70 -4.92 30.96
N LEU A 91 -14.53 -6.17 30.53
CA LEU A 91 -13.21 -6.75 30.28
C LEU A 91 -12.58 -6.16 29.01
N PRO A 92 -11.26 -5.96 28.98
CA PRO A 92 -10.56 -5.53 27.78
C PRO A 92 -10.83 -6.47 26.61
N LYS A 93 -10.94 -5.91 25.40
CA LYS A 93 -11.31 -6.61 24.17
C LYS A 93 -10.48 -7.88 23.84
N TYR A 94 -9.37 -8.08 24.51
CA TYR A 94 -8.38 -9.12 24.23
C TYR A 94 -7.93 -9.84 25.51
N VAL A 95 -8.87 -10.28 26.33
CA VAL A 95 -8.58 -11.17 27.45
C VAL A 95 -8.63 -12.62 26.97
N ARG A 96 -7.55 -13.34 27.15
CA ARG A 96 -7.49 -14.78 26.90
C ARG A 96 -7.41 -15.51 28.24
N MET A 97 -8.22 -16.53 28.37
CA MET A 97 -8.24 -17.42 29.51
C MET A 97 -7.17 -18.50 29.34
N VAL A 98 -6.36 -18.72 30.37
CA VAL A 98 -5.39 -19.80 30.43
C VAL A 98 -5.90 -20.80 31.47
N GLU A 99 -6.12 -22.03 31.04
CA GLU A 99 -6.54 -23.13 31.91
C GLU A 99 -5.32 -23.92 32.38
N GLY A 100 -5.24 -24.21 33.70
CA GLY A 100 -4.25 -25.12 34.21
C GLY A 100 -2.84 -24.55 34.38
N SER A 101 -2.68 -23.28 34.60
CA SER A 101 -1.35 -22.66 34.82
C SER A 101 -0.68 -23.11 36.14
N GLY A 102 -1.41 -23.82 37.02
CA GLY A 102 -0.91 -24.26 38.35
C GLY A 102 -0.76 -23.09 39.36
N ASP A 103 -0.78 -21.88 38.89
CA ASP A 103 -0.73 -20.66 39.68
C ASP A 103 -2.09 -19.94 39.59
N LYS A 104 -2.86 -20.02 40.67
CA LYS A 104 -4.19 -19.40 40.77
C LYS A 104 -4.18 -17.87 40.62
N ASP A 105 -3.00 -17.28 40.66
CA ASP A 105 -2.81 -15.83 40.56
C ASP A 105 -2.17 -15.40 39.23
N PHE A 106 -2.19 -16.28 38.23
CA PHE A 106 -1.60 -15.96 36.94
C PHE A 106 -2.28 -14.75 36.28
N TYR A 107 -1.49 -13.72 36.07
CA TYR A 107 -1.86 -12.53 35.33
C TYR A 107 -0.65 -12.08 34.51
N GLN A 108 -0.80 -12.04 33.21
CA GLN A 108 0.25 -11.55 32.32
C GLN A 108 -0.35 -10.60 31.28
N GLU A 109 0.20 -9.41 31.23
CA GLU A 109 -0.11 -8.45 30.20
C GLU A 109 0.93 -8.51 29.09
N ILE A 110 0.48 -8.75 27.88
CA ILE A 110 1.30 -8.75 26.67
C ILE A 110 0.98 -7.46 25.92
N ASN A 111 1.94 -6.56 25.87
CA ASN A 111 1.83 -5.31 25.14
C ASN A 111 2.98 -5.25 24.12
N PRO A 112 2.77 -5.81 22.91
CA PRO A 112 3.81 -5.83 21.89
C PRO A 112 4.15 -4.41 21.44
N THR A 113 5.45 -4.13 21.34
CA THR A 113 5.94 -2.84 20.80
C THR A 113 5.84 -2.86 19.28
N LEU A 114 5.18 -1.87 18.70
CA LEU A 114 5.11 -1.65 17.26
C LEU A 114 6.44 -1.13 16.70
N ASN A 115 7.04 -1.84 15.76
CA ASN A 115 8.23 -1.40 15.03
C ASN A 115 7.84 -0.51 13.83
N THR A 116 7.06 0.52 14.09
CA THR A 116 6.46 1.37 13.05
C THR A 116 7.51 2.06 12.19
N GLN A 117 8.57 2.57 12.81
CA GLN A 117 9.63 3.29 12.08
C GLN A 117 10.36 2.38 11.09
N THR A 118 10.84 1.22 11.53
CA THR A 118 11.55 0.27 10.67
C THR A 118 10.69 -0.17 9.47
N ARG A 119 9.39 -0.28 9.67
CA ARG A 119 8.46 -0.65 8.58
C ARG A 119 8.23 0.49 7.62
N LEU A 120 8.06 1.71 8.12
CA LEU A 120 7.97 2.90 7.28
C LEU A 120 9.23 3.07 6.45
N ASP A 121 10.40 2.85 7.02
CA ASP A 121 11.67 2.90 6.30
C ASP A 121 11.73 1.84 5.18
N GLY A 122 11.24 0.63 5.45
CA GLY A 122 11.12 -0.42 4.44
C GLY A 122 10.15 -0.07 3.31
N ILE A 123 8.99 0.47 3.63
CA ILE A 123 7.99 0.94 2.65
C ILE A 123 8.57 2.10 1.83
N ASN A 124 9.25 3.04 2.47
CA ASN A 124 9.89 4.16 1.79
C ASN A 124 10.99 3.70 0.83
N ALA A 125 11.76 2.67 1.20
CA ALA A 125 12.76 2.07 0.31
C ALA A 125 12.13 1.48 -0.95
N LEU A 126 11.02 0.74 -0.82
CA LEU A 126 10.26 0.20 -1.95
C LEU A 126 9.67 1.32 -2.83
N LEU A 127 9.09 2.36 -2.22
CA LEU A 127 8.57 3.50 -2.95
C LEU A 127 9.65 4.24 -3.73
N SER A 128 10.87 4.38 -3.17
CA SER A 128 12.01 4.97 -3.86
C SER A 128 12.45 4.12 -5.07
N GLN A 129 12.45 2.79 -4.94
CA GLN A 129 12.77 1.88 -6.05
C GLN A 129 11.71 1.95 -7.16
N ILE A 130 10.42 1.97 -6.79
CA ILE A 130 9.32 2.15 -7.74
C ILE A 130 9.45 3.48 -8.46
N ALA A 131 9.66 4.58 -7.73
CA ALA A 131 9.86 5.90 -8.33
C ALA A 131 11.00 5.87 -9.36
N TYR A 132 12.13 5.29 -8.98
CA TYR A 132 13.29 5.17 -9.86
C TYR A 132 12.99 4.38 -11.14
N LYS A 133 12.31 3.23 -11.04
CA LYS A 133 11.97 2.38 -12.19
C LYS A 133 10.94 3.02 -13.12
N VAL A 134 9.98 3.73 -12.56
CA VAL A 134 8.94 4.43 -13.33
C VAL A 134 9.47 5.69 -14.05
N GLY A 135 10.61 6.23 -13.60
CA GLY A 135 11.21 7.43 -14.20
C GLY A 135 11.07 8.70 -13.36
N PHE A 136 10.58 8.58 -12.13
CA PHE A 136 10.53 9.70 -11.19
C PHE A 136 11.84 9.86 -10.42
N SER A 137 12.01 11.02 -9.82
CA SER A 137 13.13 11.29 -8.91
C SER A 137 13.00 10.50 -7.61
N ASN A 138 14.12 10.17 -6.98
CA ASN A 138 14.12 9.58 -5.66
C ASN A 138 13.38 10.47 -4.67
N GLY A 139 12.62 9.87 -3.76
CA GLY A 139 11.87 10.62 -2.77
C GLY A 139 10.51 11.13 -3.23
N TYR A 140 10.17 11.07 -4.51
CA TYR A 140 8.90 11.60 -5.02
C TYR A 140 7.66 10.97 -4.37
N PHE A 141 7.72 9.68 -4.05
CA PHE A 141 6.64 8.92 -3.39
C PHE A 141 6.90 8.64 -1.91
N VAL A 142 8.03 9.08 -1.35
CA VAL A 142 8.44 8.76 0.02
C VAL A 142 7.63 9.54 1.05
N PHE A 143 7.20 8.88 2.11
CA PHE A 143 6.55 9.52 3.25
C PHE A 143 7.59 10.12 4.19
N ASN A 144 7.36 11.33 4.68
CA ASN A 144 8.18 11.99 5.70
C ASN A 144 9.64 12.28 5.30
N GLU A 145 9.92 12.62 4.06
CA GLU A 145 11.19 13.26 3.77
C GLU A 145 11.28 14.57 4.56
N SER A 146 12.19 14.59 5.51
CA SER A 146 12.62 15.85 6.12
C SER A 146 13.36 16.64 5.03
N THR A 147 12.62 17.49 4.35
CA THR A 147 13.22 18.49 3.45
C THR A 147 14.11 19.39 4.29
N GLY A 148 15.38 19.01 4.41
CA GLY A 148 16.41 19.96 4.84
C GLY A 148 16.34 21.19 3.94
N ILE A 149 16.88 22.32 4.39
CA ILE A 149 16.95 23.54 3.59
C ILE A 149 17.76 23.24 2.33
N GLN A 150 17.08 22.90 1.25
CA GLN A 150 17.70 22.65 -0.05
C GLN A 150 17.79 23.97 -0.81
N THR A 151 18.90 24.17 -1.51
CA THR A 151 19.01 25.31 -2.43
C THR A 151 18.14 25.07 -3.66
N ALA A 152 17.59 26.13 -4.26
CA ALA A 152 16.76 26.02 -5.45
C ALA A 152 17.40 25.18 -6.57
N THR A 153 18.71 25.34 -6.77
CA THR A 153 19.50 24.57 -7.75
C THR A 153 19.59 23.09 -7.38
N GLY A 154 19.65 22.75 -6.08
CA GLY A 154 19.66 21.36 -5.61
C GLY A 154 18.31 20.68 -5.88
N VAL A 155 17.21 21.37 -5.62
CA VAL A 155 15.85 20.88 -5.91
C VAL A 155 15.63 20.65 -7.41
N GLU A 156 16.10 21.59 -8.26
CA GLU A 156 16.01 21.44 -9.72
C GLU A 156 16.81 20.23 -10.21
N ALA A 157 18.05 20.03 -9.72
CA ALA A 157 18.87 18.89 -10.08
C ALA A 157 18.24 17.55 -9.65
N GLU A 158 17.65 17.52 -8.45
CA GLU A 158 16.98 16.32 -7.94
C GLU A 158 15.71 16.00 -8.73
N GLN A 159 14.95 17.03 -9.11
CA GLN A 159 13.70 16.84 -9.86
C GLN A 159 13.89 16.70 -11.38
N GLN A 160 15.10 16.89 -11.89
CA GLN A 160 15.38 16.89 -13.34
C GLN A 160 14.87 15.64 -14.03
N ARG A 161 14.99 14.48 -13.39
CA ARG A 161 14.51 13.21 -13.96
C ARG A 161 12.99 13.18 -14.10
N THR A 162 12.26 13.64 -13.11
CA THR A 162 10.80 13.76 -13.16
C THR A 162 10.36 14.73 -14.25
N ILE A 163 11.05 15.86 -14.37
CA ILE A 163 10.76 16.88 -15.40
C ILE A 163 11.01 16.28 -16.79
N GLN A 164 12.09 15.53 -16.98
CA GLN A 164 12.39 14.88 -18.25
C GLN A 164 11.33 13.84 -18.61
N PHE A 165 10.93 13.01 -17.66
CA PHE A 165 9.87 12.03 -17.88
C PHE A 165 8.53 12.67 -18.27
N ILE A 166 8.15 13.77 -17.60
CA ILE A 166 6.94 14.53 -17.93
C ILE A 166 7.03 15.12 -19.36
N LYS A 167 8.20 15.63 -19.75
CA LYS A 167 8.42 16.11 -21.12
C LYS A 167 8.25 15.00 -22.15
N ASP A 168 8.85 13.83 -21.90
CA ASP A 168 8.76 12.69 -22.81
C ASP A 168 7.30 12.21 -23.01
N VAL A 169 6.51 12.21 -21.92
CA VAL A 169 5.06 11.93 -22.00
C VAL A 169 4.30 12.99 -22.77
N ARG A 170 4.64 14.27 -22.53
CA ARG A 170 4.01 15.40 -23.23
C ARG A 170 4.31 15.36 -24.73
N ASP A 171 5.54 15.09 -25.12
CA ASP A 171 5.94 15.00 -26.53
C ASP A 171 5.15 13.90 -27.25
N LYS A 172 4.92 12.75 -26.58
CA LYS A 172 4.07 11.67 -27.12
C LYS A 172 2.61 12.07 -27.25
N LEU A 173 2.12 12.88 -26.32
CA LEU A 173 0.76 13.43 -26.39
C LEU A 173 0.63 14.43 -27.54
N GLU A 174 1.61 15.30 -27.75
CA GLU A 174 1.66 16.27 -28.86
C GLU A 174 1.67 15.52 -30.21
N ASP A 175 2.50 14.48 -30.38
CA ASP A 175 2.50 13.63 -31.57
C ASP A 175 1.12 13.01 -31.87
N CYS A 176 0.43 12.53 -30.84
CA CYS A 176 -0.91 11.97 -30.95
C CYS A 176 -1.93 13.03 -31.39
N MET A 177 -1.89 14.21 -30.80
CA MET A 177 -2.78 15.33 -31.13
C MET A 177 -2.57 15.83 -32.56
N ASP A 178 -1.33 15.95 -33.00
CA ASP A 178 -0.97 16.36 -34.37
C ASP A 178 -1.53 15.38 -35.42
N ASN A 179 -1.45 14.08 -35.14
CA ASN A 179 -2.03 13.06 -36.02
C ASN A 179 -3.56 13.16 -36.07
N LEU A 180 -4.23 13.44 -34.93
CA LEU A 180 -5.68 13.64 -34.88
C LEU A 180 -6.09 14.90 -35.63
N ILE A 181 -5.40 16.02 -35.47
CA ILE A 181 -5.67 17.26 -36.19
C ILE A 181 -5.53 17.03 -37.70
N TYR A 182 -4.46 16.36 -38.13
CA TYR A 182 -4.27 16.01 -39.52
C TYR A 182 -5.41 15.12 -40.05
N ALA A 183 -5.83 14.12 -39.30
CA ALA A 183 -6.95 13.28 -39.69
C ALA A 183 -8.25 14.08 -39.84
N MET A 184 -8.52 15.00 -38.91
CA MET A 184 -9.70 15.89 -38.95
C MET A 184 -9.66 16.81 -40.17
N ASP A 185 -8.51 17.37 -40.53
CA ASP A 185 -8.34 18.22 -41.69
C ASP A 185 -8.63 17.46 -42.99
N VAL A 186 -8.06 16.25 -43.13
CA VAL A 186 -8.33 15.37 -44.27
C VAL A 186 -9.82 15.03 -44.40
N PHE A 187 -10.49 14.69 -43.27
CA PHE A 187 -11.92 14.42 -43.30
C PHE A 187 -12.75 15.65 -43.64
N ALA A 188 -12.42 16.81 -43.08
CA ALA A 188 -13.11 18.09 -43.39
C ALA A 188 -13.00 18.41 -44.89
N THR A 189 -11.83 18.24 -45.47
CA THR A 189 -11.59 18.45 -46.90
C THR A 189 -12.38 17.46 -47.75
N LEU A 190 -12.38 16.18 -47.37
CA LEU A 190 -13.07 15.12 -48.11
C LEU A 190 -14.57 15.28 -48.15
N TYR A 191 -15.17 15.79 -47.08
CA TYR A 191 -16.61 16.01 -46.94
C TYR A 191 -17.06 17.46 -47.24
N GLY A 192 -16.13 18.35 -47.63
CA GLY A 192 -16.44 19.72 -47.97
C GLY A 192 -16.99 20.53 -46.79
N LEU A 193 -16.51 20.21 -45.58
CA LEU A 193 -16.89 20.91 -44.36
C LEU A 193 -15.96 22.07 -44.01
N ALA A 194 -14.94 22.33 -44.83
CA ALA A 194 -13.99 23.45 -44.71
C ALA A 194 -14.37 24.63 -45.61
#